data_77d9b23b0e00a6eecdb9ae42eea8f078
#
_entry.id   77d9b23b0e00a6eecdb9ae42eea8f078
#
_cell.length_a   1.000
_cell.length_b   1.000
_cell.length_c   1.000
_cell.angle_alpha   90.00
_cell.angle_beta   90.00
_cell.angle_gamma   90.00
#
_symmetry.space_group_name_H-M   'P 1'
#
loop_
_entity.id
_entity.type
_entity.pdbx_description
1 polymer ?
#
loop_
_entity_poly.entity_id
_entity_poly.type
_entity_poly.pdbx_seq_one_letter_code
_entity_poly.pdbx_strand_id
1 'polypeptide(L)'
;MNRLNLIASLSSGAKILCDVGCDHAYALEMALTKYDVLRGIASDINEMPLENAKKTLSKANLLDRVDFVLSNGFENINLEFDTAIISGMGGILIKDILTEALDKIKDKTLILSPNTDVMIVRKFLNDNNFKIIEEYAIIDQKKYYEIIKAIPGEMDLTELELEFGPILLKNKPEIFINNIKKKYEQLSKIIDNVNSLEEKNKIIEKLNNYKEVFMEKIFINNTKNYYRTYFLDNEKRDLVVISAGGGYEYTSIRESEPVGKRYNDAGYHVVIVNYREDINELYPLPSKYLAYVINLFRNDNRVNKIIGIGFSAGGHNMLEVSLHSSEYEGNAKPDLLILGYPVVTSDKRYYHEGSFRHLLGDGFDDEKLMKHLSMENEVNDRAPDLFLWGTITDTSVDVMNSLLLIEAYHKHNCNVEYHLFPMGPHGLSVATEETAQGNPEKNNPYIARWVDLSLEWLKLKLNK
;
A
#
# COMPACT_ATOMS: atom_id res chain seq x y z
N MET A 1 12.08 26.72 0.68
CA MET A 1 13.52 26.48 1.00
C MET A 1 14.10 25.75 -0.20
N ASN A 2 15.30 26.09 -0.68
CA ASN A 2 15.95 25.32 -1.75
C ASN A 2 16.76 24.14 -1.15
N ARG A 3 17.18 23.20 -1.99
CA ARG A 3 17.89 21.97 -1.58
C ARG A 3 19.15 22.26 -0.78
N LEU A 4 20.00 23.15 -1.24
CA LEU A 4 21.28 23.46 -0.56
C LEU A 4 21.07 24.10 0.82
N ASN A 5 20.08 24.97 0.95
CA ASN A 5 19.75 25.58 2.24
C ASN A 5 19.18 24.53 3.24
N LEU A 6 18.42 23.54 2.76
CA LEU A 6 17.94 22.44 3.60
C LEU A 6 19.10 21.56 4.05
N ILE A 7 20.01 21.16 3.14
CA ILE A 7 21.21 20.38 3.47
C ILE A 7 22.05 21.11 4.52
N ALA A 8 22.29 22.42 4.32
CA ALA A 8 23.05 23.24 5.27
C ALA A 8 22.35 23.32 6.64
N SER A 9 21.02 23.45 6.68
CA SER A 9 20.26 23.53 7.94
C SER A 9 20.36 22.25 8.78
N LEU A 10 20.48 21.10 8.13
CA LEU A 10 20.63 19.81 8.79
C LEU A 10 21.99 19.64 9.49
N SER A 11 23.00 20.45 9.12
CA SER A 11 24.31 20.47 9.78
C SER A 11 24.34 21.37 11.01
N SER A 12 23.25 22.01 11.39
CA SER A 12 23.19 22.86 12.59
C SER A 12 23.69 22.11 13.84
N GLY A 13 24.57 22.75 14.60
CA GLY A 13 25.21 22.16 15.78
C GLY A 13 26.47 21.37 15.48
N ALA A 14 26.88 21.18 14.23
CA ALA A 14 28.17 20.60 13.89
C ALA A 14 29.31 21.52 14.30
N LYS A 15 30.35 20.95 14.92
CA LYS A 15 31.59 21.71 15.23
C LYS A 15 32.44 21.82 13.97
N ILE A 16 32.65 20.72 13.28
CA ILE A 16 33.46 20.64 12.06
C ILE A 16 32.67 19.87 11.00
N LEU A 17 32.26 20.56 9.95
CA LEU A 17 31.50 20.02 8.84
C LEU A 17 32.42 19.68 7.68
N CYS A 18 32.40 18.44 7.22
CA CYS A 18 33.10 17.98 6.03
C CYS A 18 32.14 17.93 4.83
N ASP A 19 32.38 18.72 3.79
CA ASP A 19 31.60 18.74 2.52
C ASP A 19 32.39 18.00 1.43
N VAL A 20 31.97 16.77 1.12
CA VAL A 20 32.65 15.87 0.16
C VAL A 20 32.04 16.01 -1.22
N GLY A 21 32.86 16.40 -2.19
CA GLY A 21 32.40 16.83 -3.52
C GLY A 21 31.77 18.21 -3.46
N CYS A 22 32.46 19.15 -2.83
CA CYS A 22 31.93 20.44 -2.43
C CYS A 22 31.61 21.39 -3.62
N ASP A 23 32.17 21.15 -4.81
CA ASP A 23 32.03 21.96 -6.01
C ASP A 23 32.27 23.46 -5.70
N HIS A 24 31.22 24.26 -5.59
CA HIS A 24 31.29 25.68 -5.22
C HIS A 24 31.21 25.94 -3.71
N ALA A 25 31.09 24.91 -2.85
CA ALA A 25 30.94 24.96 -1.40
C ALA A 25 29.75 25.82 -0.91
N TYR A 26 28.67 25.93 -1.68
CA TYR A 26 27.50 26.74 -1.27
C TYR A 26 26.79 26.16 -0.03
N ALA A 27 26.74 24.84 0.11
CA ALA A 27 26.15 24.22 1.31
C ALA A 27 27.00 24.54 2.55
N LEU A 28 28.32 24.44 2.43
CA LEU A 28 29.26 24.76 3.50
C LEU A 28 29.23 26.23 3.86
N GLU A 29 29.20 27.16 2.88
CA GLU A 29 29.06 28.59 3.10
C GLU A 29 27.80 28.93 3.91
N MET A 30 26.62 28.36 3.50
CA MET A 30 25.37 28.54 4.22
C MET A 30 25.45 27.96 5.65
N ALA A 31 26.07 26.81 5.84
CA ALA A 31 26.22 26.18 7.15
C ALA A 31 27.03 27.04 8.10
N LEU A 32 28.15 27.60 7.64
CA LEU A 32 29.02 28.46 8.40
C LEU A 32 28.43 29.84 8.71
N THR A 33 27.54 30.36 7.88
CA THR A 33 26.96 31.72 8.01
C THR A 33 25.61 31.74 8.71
N LYS A 34 24.79 30.68 8.58
CA LYS A 34 23.38 30.67 9.01
C LYS A 34 23.05 29.62 10.06
N TYR A 35 23.85 28.57 10.20
CA TYR A 35 23.49 27.39 10.97
C TYR A 35 24.50 26.99 12.04
N ASP A 36 25.26 27.95 12.56
CA ASP A 36 26.18 27.86 13.72
C ASP A 36 27.26 26.77 13.62
N VAL A 37 27.60 26.35 12.39
CA VAL A 37 28.77 25.48 12.16
C VAL A 37 30.05 26.28 12.40
N LEU A 38 31.00 25.72 13.19
CA LEU A 38 32.18 26.50 13.62
C LEU A 38 33.28 26.48 12.56
N ARG A 39 33.59 25.33 12.00
CA ARG A 39 34.62 25.13 10.97
C ARG A 39 34.15 24.21 9.88
N GLY A 40 34.79 24.26 8.72
CA GLY A 40 34.51 23.42 7.58
C GLY A 40 35.74 22.77 6.96
N ILE A 41 35.49 21.64 6.29
CA ILE A 41 36.44 21.01 5.37
C ILE A 41 35.75 20.95 4.03
N ALA A 42 36.30 21.63 3.03
CA ALA A 42 35.83 21.55 1.62
C ALA A 42 36.73 20.55 0.90
N SER A 43 36.12 19.48 0.40
CA SER A 43 36.85 18.43 -0.30
C SER A 43 36.26 18.16 -1.70
N ASP A 44 37.11 17.97 -2.69
CA ASP A 44 36.75 17.53 -4.03
C ASP A 44 37.88 16.70 -4.64
N ILE A 45 37.58 15.85 -5.61
CA ILE A 45 38.55 15.05 -6.36
C ILE A 45 39.33 15.88 -7.38
N ASN A 46 38.79 17.04 -7.75
CA ASN A 46 39.38 17.93 -8.77
C ASN A 46 39.80 19.29 -8.13
N GLU A 47 40.86 19.88 -8.65
CA GLU A 47 41.35 21.16 -8.19
C GLU A 47 40.43 22.34 -8.55
N MET A 48 39.78 22.32 -9.75
CA MET A 48 38.95 23.43 -10.19
C MET A 48 37.72 23.69 -9.27
N PRO A 49 36.94 22.68 -8.82
CA PRO A 49 35.93 22.85 -7.81
C PRO A 49 36.48 23.49 -6.51
N LEU A 50 37.63 23.03 -6.01
CA LEU A 50 38.23 23.62 -4.82
C LEU A 50 38.59 25.11 -4.99
N GLU A 51 39.07 25.51 -6.18
CA GLU A 51 39.32 26.91 -6.49
C GLU A 51 38.01 27.73 -6.55
N ASN A 52 36.91 27.15 -7.04
CA ASN A 52 35.59 27.77 -7.00
C ASN A 52 35.10 27.89 -5.55
N ALA A 53 35.25 26.85 -4.74
CA ALA A 53 34.95 26.88 -3.31
C ALA A 53 35.69 27.98 -2.57
N LYS A 54 37.02 28.14 -2.81
CA LYS A 54 37.83 29.23 -2.27
C LYS A 54 37.29 30.59 -2.65
N LYS A 55 36.89 30.81 -3.93
CA LYS A 55 36.30 32.06 -4.38
C LYS A 55 34.99 32.38 -3.67
N THR A 56 34.10 31.37 -3.48
CA THR A 56 32.83 31.52 -2.78
C THR A 56 33.05 31.90 -1.34
N LEU A 57 33.90 31.14 -0.62
CA LEU A 57 34.18 31.34 0.80
C LEU A 57 35.00 32.61 1.09
N SER A 58 35.85 33.04 0.17
CA SER A 58 36.55 34.32 0.23
C SER A 58 35.58 35.51 0.21
N LYS A 59 34.58 35.49 -0.65
CA LYS A 59 33.54 36.55 -0.72
C LYS A 59 32.72 36.65 0.58
N ALA A 60 32.58 35.51 1.29
CA ALA A 60 31.89 35.46 2.57
C ALA A 60 32.82 35.70 3.80
N ASN A 61 34.12 35.98 3.59
CA ASN A 61 35.14 36.13 4.62
C ASN A 61 35.28 34.88 5.54
N LEU A 62 35.28 33.68 4.97
CA LEU A 62 35.29 32.41 5.69
C LEU A 62 36.55 31.57 5.48
N LEU A 63 37.56 32.07 4.76
CA LEU A 63 38.75 31.28 4.42
C LEU A 63 39.53 30.78 5.64
N ASP A 64 39.55 31.52 6.74
CA ASP A 64 40.19 31.18 8.01
C ASP A 64 39.44 30.09 8.81
N ARG A 65 38.21 29.80 8.40
CA ARG A 65 37.36 28.78 9.02
C ARG A 65 37.26 27.48 8.21
N VAL A 66 37.90 27.39 7.03
CA VAL A 66 37.75 26.23 6.13
C VAL A 66 39.10 25.72 5.67
N ASP A 67 39.27 24.42 5.83
CA ASP A 67 40.38 23.67 5.26
C ASP A 67 40.00 23.10 3.87
N PHE A 68 40.92 23.17 2.91
CA PHE A 68 40.66 22.67 1.52
C PHE A 68 41.48 21.44 1.25
N VAL A 69 40.86 20.33 0.86
CA VAL A 69 41.52 19.04 0.69
C VAL A 69 41.19 18.45 -0.70
N LEU A 70 42.23 18.22 -1.50
CA LEU A 70 42.09 17.44 -2.74
C LEU A 70 42.03 15.96 -2.37
N SER A 71 40.87 15.33 -2.54
CA SER A 71 40.60 13.98 -2.07
C SER A 71 39.56 13.27 -2.93
N ASN A 72 39.80 11.98 -3.20
CA ASN A 72 38.75 11.08 -3.69
C ASN A 72 37.94 10.63 -2.45
N GLY A 73 36.68 11.09 -2.33
CA GLY A 73 35.90 10.85 -1.13
C GLY A 73 36.63 11.29 0.14
N PHE A 74 36.83 10.41 1.09
CA PHE A 74 37.51 10.66 2.37
C PHE A 74 38.99 10.23 2.40
N GLU A 75 39.56 9.76 1.29
CA GLU A 75 40.88 9.14 1.25
C GLU A 75 41.96 10.00 1.90
N ASN A 76 42.09 11.27 1.49
CA ASN A 76 43.09 12.21 1.97
C ASN A 76 42.61 13.11 3.11
N ILE A 77 41.38 12.92 3.62
CA ILE A 77 40.85 13.68 4.74
C ILE A 77 41.38 13.05 6.03
N ASN A 78 42.40 13.70 6.61
CA ASN A 78 43.04 13.32 7.88
C ASN A 78 42.69 14.28 9.01
N LEU A 79 41.81 15.25 8.73
CA LEU A 79 41.32 16.21 9.72
C LEU A 79 40.11 15.64 10.46
N GLU A 80 39.98 15.97 11.72
CA GLU A 80 38.80 15.61 12.51
C GLU A 80 37.56 16.34 12.01
N PHE A 81 36.43 15.64 11.97
CA PHE A 81 35.10 16.20 11.71
C PHE A 81 34.06 15.41 12.50
N ASP A 82 32.90 15.98 12.73
CA ASP A 82 31.77 15.31 13.40
C ASP A 82 30.58 15.08 12.47
N THR A 83 30.49 15.85 11.40
CA THR A 83 29.39 15.75 10.42
C THR A 83 29.92 15.79 8.99
N ALA A 84 29.37 14.96 8.10
CA ALA A 84 29.73 14.97 6.69
C ALA A 84 28.50 15.19 5.80
N ILE A 85 28.66 16.00 4.76
CA ILE A 85 27.71 16.16 3.66
C ILE A 85 28.26 15.43 2.43
N ILE A 86 27.41 14.64 1.76
CA ILE A 86 27.66 14.12 0.40
C ILE A 86 26.40 14.39 -0.43
N SER A 87 26.51 15.25 -1.42
CA SER A 87 25.36 15.64 -2.24
C SER A 87 25.73 15.81 -3.71
N GLY A 88 24.71 15.72 -4.60
CA GLY A 88 24.94 15.97 -6.03
C GLY A 88 25.46 14.77 -6.82
N MET A 89 25.63 13.62 -6.19
CA MET A 89 26.14 12.38 -6.79
C MET A 89 25.04 11.30 -6.88
N GLY A 90 25.25 10.26 -7.69
CA GLY A 90 24.36 9.06 -7.69
C GLY A 90 24.55 8.24 -6.43
N GLY A 91 23.49 7.52 -6.01
CA GLY A 91 23.50 6.71 -4.79
C GLY A 91 24.55 5.60 -4.80
N ILE A 92 24.87 5.03 -5.96
CA ILE A 92 25.93 4.03 -6.09
C ILE A 92 27.29 4.65 -5.71
N LEU A 93 27.62 5.81 -6.26
CA LEU A 93 28.88 6.50 -5.96
C LEU A 93 28.96 6.92 -4.47
N ILE A 94 27.86 7.43 -3.92
CA ILE A 94 27.78 7.75 -2.48
C ILE A 94 28.07 6.50 -1.63
N LYS A 95 27.41 5.38 -1.94
CA LYS A 95 27.64 4.10 -1.26
C LYS A 95 29.11 3.65 -1.35
N ASP A 96 29.74 3.79 -2.51
CA ASP A 96 31.15 3.39 -2.71
C ASP A 96 32.10 4.27 -1.86
N ILE A 97 31.90 5.60 -1.87
CA ILE A 97 32.65 6.55 -1.03
C ILE A 97 32.50 6.22 0.47
N LEU A 98 31.28 5.92 0.91
CA LEU A 98 31.02 5.58 2.31
C LEU A 98 31.61 4.22 2.70
N THR A 99 31.60 3.25 1.78
CA THR A 99 32.19 1.91 2.00
C THR A 99 33.69 1.99 2.23
N GLU A 100 34.40 2.76 1.40
CA GLU A 100 35.85 2.97 1.51
C GLU A 100 36.24 3.74 2.78
N ALA A 101 35.32 4.56 3.30
CA ALA A 101 35.58 5.43 4.46
C ALA A 101 34.95 4.92 5.75
N LEU A 102 34.45 3.70 5.83
CA LEU A 102 33.62 3.24 6.95
C LEU A 102 34.28 3.47 8.32
N ASP A 103 35.56 3.21 8.44
CA ASP A 103 36.29 3.45 9.73
C ASP A 103 36.39 4.94 10.10
N LYS A 104 36.36 5.85 9.13
CA LYS A 104 36.44 7.31 9.37
C LYS A 104 35.06 7.90 9.72
N ILE A 105 33.97 7.26 9.29
CA ILE A 105 32.60 7.81 9.38
C ILE A 105 31.71 7.10 10.41
N LYS A 106 32.07 5.95 10.92
CA LYS A 106 31.22 5.09 11.77
C LYS A 106 30.66 5.75 13.05
N ASP A 107 31.29 6.84 13.50
CA ASP A 107 30.90 7.64 14.67
C ASP A 107 30.42 9.06 14.30
N LYS A 108 30.16 9.33 13.00
CA LYS A 108 29.84 10.66 12.47
C LYS A 108 28.37 10.78 12.10
N THR A 109 27.88 12.01 12.08
CA THR A 109 26.59 12.34 11.45
C THR A 109 26.75 12.46 9.94
N LEU A 110 25.87 11.84 9.18
CA LEU A 110 25.86 11.86 7.71
C LEU A 110 24.63 12.61 7.19
N ILE A 111 24.83 13.53 6.26
CA ILE A 111 23.79 14.25 5.54
C ILE A 111 23.96 13.92 4.05
N LEU A 112 23.07 13.09 3.52
CA LEU A 112 23.21 12.50 2.21
C LEU A 112 22.06 12.96 1.30
N SER A 113 22.40 13.40 0.08
CA SER A 113 21.38 13.79 -0.91
C SER A 113 21.73 13.20 -2.28
N PRO A 114 21.43 11.91 -2.48
CA PRO A 114 21.66 11.25 -3.76
C PRO A 114 20.73 11.79 -4.85
N ASN A 115 21.26 11.87 -6.08
CA ASN A 115 20.49 12.25 -7.26
C ASN A 115 19.66 11.09 -7.82
N THR A 116 20.12 9.85 -7.61
CA THR A 116 19.50 8.58 -8.05
C THR A 116 19.78 7.50 -7.00
N ASP A 117 19.15 6.34 -7.11
CA ASP A 117 19.46 5.11 -6.37
C ASP A 117 19.44 5.28 -4.82
N VAL A 118 18.45 6.02 -4.32
CA VAL A 118 18.33 6.35 -2.89
C VAL A 118 18.22 5.10 -2.02
N MET A 119 17.53 4.06 -2.51
CA MET A 119 17.39 2.77 -1.83
C MET A 119 18.76 2.14 -1.50
N ILE A 120 19.75 2.26 -2.41
CA ILE A 120 21.10 1.73 -2.20
C ILE A 120 21.79 2.43 -1.02
N VAL A 121 21.58 3.75 -0.88
CA VAL A 121 22.12 4.54 0.24
C VAL A 121 21.47 4.13 1.56
N ARG A 122 20.14 3.97 1.59
CA ARG A 122 19.43 3.49 2.79
C ARG A 122 19.88 2.09 3.19
N LYS A 123 20.06 1.20 2.22
CA LYS A 123 20.56 -0.15 2.47
C LYS A 123 21.95 -0.12 3.08
N PHE A 124 22.87 0.70 2.54
CA PHE A 124 24.19 0.88 3.13
C PHE A 124 24.11 1.35 4.60
N LEU A 125 23.28 2.34 4.89
CA LEU A 125 23.09 2.86 6.24
C LEU A 125 22.57 1.78 7.21
N ASN A 126 21.57 1.02 6.76
CA ASN A 126 20.99 -0.10 7.52
C ASN A 126 22.02 -1.18 7.84
N ASP A 127 22.80 -1.58 6.83
CA ASP A 127 23.75 -2.69 6.92
C ASP A 127 25.04 -2.32 7.73
N ASN A 128 25.28 -1.02 7.97
CA ASN A 128 26.50 -0.51 8.62
C ASN A 128 26.25 0.26 9.92
N ASN A 129 25.17 -0.04 10.63
CA ASN A 129 24.82 0.54 11.93
C ASN A 129 24.71 2.08 11.92
N PHE A 130 24.04 2.62 10.92
CA PHE A 130 23.58 4.00 10.90
C PHE A 130 22.06 4.05 11.00
N LYS A 131 21.56 4.89 11.90
CA LYS A 131 20.12 5.14 12.07
C LYS A 131 19.70 6.40 11.34
N ILE A 132 18.75 6.29 10.45
CA ILE A 132 18.09 7.44 9.80
C ILE A 132 17.22 8.15 10.83
N ILE A 133 17.51 9.43 11.09
CA ILE A 133 16.77 10.25 12.06
C ILE A 133 15.93 11.34 11.43
N GLU A 134 16.26 11.77 10.20
CA GLU A 134 15.50 12.74 9.43
C GLU A 134 15.55 12.39 7.94
N GLU A 135 14.42 12.57 7.26
CA GLU A 135 14.30 12.48 5.80
C GLU A 135 13.39 13.58 5.28
N TYR A 136 13.76 14.14 4.15
CA TYR A 136 13.01 15.19 3.49
C TYR A 136 12.88 14.91 2.00
N ALA A 137 11.69 15.18 1.46
CA ALA A 137 11.43 15.24 0.04
C ALA A 137 11.32 16.71 -0.41
N ILE A 138 12.02 17.09 -1.46
CA ILE A 138 12.02 18.45 -1.97
C ILE A 138 12.04 18.47 -3.49
N ILE A 139 11.41 19.50 -4.07
CA ILE A 139 11.55 19.83 -5.48
C ILE A 139 12.47 21.04 -5.60
N ASP A 140 13.59 20.89 -6.29
CA ASP A 140 14.52 21.96 -6.61
C ASP A 140 14.81 21.94 -8.11
N GLN A 141 14.76 23.10 -8.77
CA GLN A 141 14.92 23.24 -10.23
C GLN A 141 14.08 22.22 -11.03
N LYS A 142 12.83 22.00 -10.63
CA LYS A 142 11.86 21.03 -11.22
C LYS A 142 12.25 19.54 -11.08
N LYS A 143 13.28 19.21 -10.33
CA LYS A 143 13.68 17.83 -10.03
C LYS A 143 13.32 17.47 -8.58
N TYR A 144 12.92 16.25 -8.37
CA TYR A 144 12.65 15.69 -7.07
C TYR A 144 13.93 15.14 -6.46
N TYR A 145 14.17 15.44 -5.17
CA TYR A 145 15.29 14.95 -4.39
C TYR A 145 14.83 14.47 -3.03
N GLU A 146 15.57 13.52 -2.49
CA GLU A 146 15.48 13.09 -1.10
C GLU A 146 16.77 13.46 -0.36
N ILE A 147 16.62 13.86 0.89
CA ILE A 147 17.75 14.22 1.75
C ILE A 147 17.61 13.40 3.02
N ILE A 148 18.69 12.70 3.40
CA ILE A 148 18.74 11.77 4.52
C ILE A 148 19.74 12.31 5.54
N LYS A 149 19.35 12.38 6.82
CA LYS A 149 20.25 12.58 7.94
C LYS A 149 20.32 11.31 8.77
N ALA A 150 21.51 10.77 8.93
CA ALA A 150 21.78 9.56 9.68
C ALA A 150 22.85 9.78 10.74
N ILE A 151 22.72 9.08 11.84
CA ILE A 151 23.67 9.06 12.96
C ILE A 151 24.07 7.61 13.25
N PRO A 152 25.19 7.36 13.96
CA PRO A 152 25.50 6.03 14.45
C PRO A 152 24.35 5.43 15.27
N GLY A 153 23.98 4.18 14.99
CA GLY A 153 22.90 3.47 15.69
C GLY A 153 22.32 2.35 14.85
N GLU A 154 21.70 1.40 15.51
CA GLU A 154 21.04 0.26 14.85
C GLU A 154 19.65 0.65 14.36
N MET A 155 19.26 0.11 13.21
CA MET A 155 17.89 0.09 12.70
C MET A 155 17.68 -1.20 11.88
N ASP A 156 16.42 -1.60 11.69
CA ASP A 156 16.05 -2.73 10.85
C ASP A 156 14.92 -2.26 9.92
N LEU A 157 15.25 -2.03 8.66
CA LEU A 157 14.33 -1.49 7.67
C LEU A 157 13.71 -2.62 6.83
N THR A 158 12.40 -2.58 6.68
CA THR A 158 11.66 -3.39 5.72
C THR A 158 12.01 -2.99 4.28
N GLU A 159 11.74 -3.85 3.30
CA GLU A 159 11.93 -3.54 1.88
C GLU A 159 11.19 -2.25 1.46
N LEU A 160 10.00 -2.02 1.99
CA LEU A 160 9.23 -0.81 1.73
C LEU A 160 9.93 0.44 2.28
N GLU A 161 10.49 0.35 3.48
CA GLU A 161 11.24 1.45 4.10
C GLU A 161 12.59 1.70 3.42
N LEU A 162 13.23 0.67 2.90
CA LEU A 162 14.42 0.82 2.07
C LEU A 162 14.09 1.57 0.77
N GLU A 163 12.98 1.23 0.10
CA GLU A 163 12.57 1.87 -1.17
C GLU A 163 12.13 3.32 -0.95
N PHE A 164 11.30 3.59 0.05
CA PHE A 164 10.57 4.86 0.20
C PHE A 164 11.04 5.74 1.35
N GLY A 165 11.82 5.21 2.28
CA GLY A 165 12.31 5.91 3.47
C GLY A 165 11.37 5.79 4.68
N PRO A 166 11.89 5.38 5.85
CA PRO A 166 11.08 5.15 7.05
C PRO A 166 10.37 6.41 7.55
N ILE A 167 11.02 7.56 7.45
CA ILE A 167 10.46 8.83 7.91
C ILE A 167 9.52 9.46 6.88
N LEU A 168 9.83 9.32 5.58
CA LEU A 168 8.94 9.75 4.52
C LEU A 168 7.64 8.95 4.48
N LEU A 169 7.71 7.63 4.71
CA LEU A 169 6.53 6.76 4.86
C LEU A 169 5.68 7.14 6.07
N LYS A 170 6.33 7.46 7.19
CA LYS A 170 5.64 7.86 8.43
C LYS A 170 4.95 9.21 8.28
N ASN A 171 5.64 10.21 7.72
CA ASN A 171 5.18 11.60 7.68
C ASN A 171 4.34 11.93 6.45
N LYS A 172 4.48 11.15 5.37
CA LYS A 172 3.76 11.30 4.08
C LYS A 172 3.64 12.74 3.59
N PRO A 173 4.75 13.51 3.48
CA PRO A 173 4.66 14.89 3.02
C PRO A 173 4.09 14.95 1.58
N GLU A 174 3.30 15.97 1.28
CA GLU A 174 2.56 16.10 0.01
C GLU A 174 3.47 15.98 -1.23
N ILE A 175 4.65 16.59 -1.19
CA ILE A 175 5.65 16.49 -2.27
C ILE A 175 6.05 15.03 -2.54
N PHE A 176 6.25 14.24 -1.49
CA PHE A 176 6.58 12.82 -1.58
C PHE A 176 5.42 12.03 -2.17
N ILE A 177 4.21 12.18 -1.62
CA ILE A 177 3.01 11.48 -2.11
C ILE A 177 2.72 11.80 -3.58
N ASN A 178 2.81 13.08 -3.97
CA ASN A 178 2.59 13.49 -5.36
C ASN A 178 3.64 12.89 -6.32
N ASN A 179 4.91 12.77 -5.88
CA ASN A 179 5.95 12.10 -6.66
C ASN A 179 5.66 10.60 -6.84
N ILE A 180 5.22 9.90 -5.78
CA ILE A 180 4.86 8.49 -5.84
C ILE A 180 3.64 8.27 -6.75
N LYS A 181 2.58 9.07 -6.62
CA LYS A 181 1.42 9.03 -7.53
C LYS A 181 1.81 9.22 -8.99
N LYS A 182 2.66 10.19 -9.29
CA LYS A 182 3.17 10.41 -10.64
C LYS A 182 3.94 9.20 -11.19
N LYS A 183 4.80 8.59 -10.38
CA LYS A 183 5.52 7.36 -10.77
C LYS A 183 4.55 6.20 -10.98
N TYR A 184 3.55 6.04 -10.13
CA TYR A 184 2.49 5.06 -10.29
C TYR A 184 1.74 5.23 -11.61
N GLU A 185 1.28 6.44 -11.94
CA GLU A 185 0.57 6.73 -13.18
C GLU A 185 1.44 6.46 -14.43
N GLN A 186 2.72 6.81 -14.37
CA GLN A 186 3.66 6.52 -15.46
C GLN A 186 3.84 5.02 -15.68
N LEU A 187 4.02 4.26 -14.59
CA LEU A 187 4.25 2.83 -14.64
C LEU A 187 2.98 2.06 -15.04
N SER A 188 1.81 2.51 -14.60
CA SER A 188 0.51 1.94 -15.00
C SER A 188 0.23 2.05 -16.50
N LYS A 189 0.75 3.08 -17.18
CA LYS A 189 0.61 3.24 -18.64
C LYS A 189 1.55 2.34 -19.45
N ILE A 190 2.62 1.86 -18.84
CA ILE A 190 3.63 1.06 -19.54
C ILE A 190 3.28 -0.42 -19.48
N ILE A 191 2.59 -0.89 -18.44
CA ILE A 191 2.35 -2.31 -18.18
C ILE A 191 1.66 -3.03 -19.34
N ASP A 192 0.73 -2.35 -20.04
CA ASP A 192 0.01 -2.92 -21.16
C ASP A 192 0.90 -3.21 -22.38
N ASN A 193 2.03 -2.52 -22.49
CA ASN A 193 2.99 -2.63 -23.59
C ASN A 193 4.14 -3.61 -23.30
N VAL A 194 4.18 -4.23 -22.12
CA VAL A 194 5.23 -5.18 -21.73
C VAL A 194 4.82 -6.58 -22.14
N ASN A 195 5.66 -7.27 -22.93
CA ASN A 195 5.38 -8.60 -23.45
C ASN A 195 5.90 -9.73 -22.52
N SER A 196 6.89 -9.46 -21.68
CA SER A 196 7.47 -10.44 -20.77
C SER A 196 6.62 -10.59 -19.52
N LEU A 197 6.19 -11.80 -19.20
CA LEU A 197 5.42 -12.09 -17.97
C LEU A 197 6.24 -11.77 -16.71
N GLU A 198 7.53 -12.05 -16.71
CA GLU A 198 8.41 -11.75 -15.58
C GLU A 198 8.52 -10.24 -15.34
N GLU A 199 8.66 -9.45 -16.42
CA GLU A 199 8.70 -7.99 -16.31
C GLU A 199 7.36 -7.42 -15.87
N LYS A 200 6.23 -7.96 -16.37
CA LYS A 200 4.88 -7.58 -15.89
C LYS A 200 4.73 -7.80 -14.40
N ASN A 201 5.13 -8.97 -13.90
CA ASN A 201 5.03 -9.28 -12.48
C ASN A 201 5.86 -8.31 -11.63
N LYS A 202 7.08 -7.96 -12.03
CA LYS A 202 7.90 -6.94 -11.35
C LYS A 202 7.24 -5.56 -11.36
N ILE A 203 6.58 -5.20 -12.45
CA ILE A 203 5.85 -3.92 -12.54
C ILE A 203 4.62 -3.94 -11.63
N ILE A 204 3.86 -5.04 -11.59
CA ILE A 204 2.70 -5.21 -10.71
C ILE A 204 3.11 -5.09 -9.25
N GLU A 205 4.18 -5.76 -8.84
CA GLU A 205 4.73 -5.66 -7.48
C GLU A 205 5.08 -4.20 -7.14
N LYS A 206 5.77 -3.52 -8.02
CA LYS A 206 6.13 -2.11 -7.83
C LYS A 206 4.93 -1.17 -7.79
N LEU A 207 3.91 -1.42 -8.61
CA LEU A 207 2.64 -0.69 -8.55
C LEU A 207 1.92 -0.91 -7.21
N ASN A 208 1.96 -2.12 -6.69
CA ASN A 208 1.38 -2.44 -5.38
C ASN A 208 2.14 -1.71 -4.25
N ASN A 209 3.47 -1.68 -4.29
CA ASN A 209 4.28 -0.90 -3.34
C ASN A 209 3.94 0.60 -3.39
N TYR A 210 3.81 1.18 -4.59
CA TYR A 210 3.40 2.58 -4.73
C TYR A 210 2.01 2.84 -4.16
N LYS A 211 1.04 1.96 -4.46
CA LYS A 211 -0.31 2.05 -3.88
C LYS A 211 -0.27 2.03 -2.35
N GLU A 212 0.52 1.16 -1.75
CA GLU A 212 0.64 1.06 -0.30
C GLU A 212 1.12 2.37 0.35
N VAL A 213 1.96 3.12 -0.34
CA VAL A 213 2.46 4.41 0.16
C VAL A 213 1.39 5.48 0.20
N PHE A 214 0.60 5.66 -0.87
CA PHE A 214 -0.32 6.80 -0.96
C PHE A 214 -1.78 6.46 -0.67
N MET A 215 -2.14 5.17 -0.56
CA MET A 215 -3.47 4.77 -0.13
C MET A 215 -3.53 4.72 1.40
N GLU A 216 -4.44 5.50 1.95
CA GLU A 216 -4.62 5.58 3.38
C GLU A 216 -5.31 4.30 3.90
N LYS A 217 -4.65 3.61 4.83
CA LYS A 217 -5.26 2.55 5.64
C LYS A 217 -5.94 3.19 6.85
N ILE A 218 -7.25 3.07 6.95
CA ILE A 218 -8.00 3.55 8.12
C ILE A 218 -8.24 2.35 9.03
N PHE A 219 -7.48 2.27 10.12
CA PHE A 219 -7.53 1.13 11.03
C PHE A 219 -8.84 1.09 11.83
N ILE A 220 -9.37 -0.11 12.03
CA ILE A 220 -10.61 -0.35 12.75
C ILE A 220 -10.29 -0.56 14.23
N ASN A 221 -10.77 0.34 15.10
CA ASN A 221 -10.72 0.21 16.56
C ASN A 221 -9.34 -0.21 17.13
N ASN A 222 -8.25 0.36 16.64
CA ASN A 222 -6.87 0.04 17.04
C ASN A 222 -6.44 -1.42 16.79
N THR A 223 -7.11 -2.12 15.88
CA THR A 223 -6.69 -3.45 15.41
C THR A 223 -5.74 -3.35 14.21
N LYS A 224 -5.23 -4.48 13.72
CA LYS A 224 -4.50 -4.53 12.44
C LYS A 224 -5.42 -4.44 11.23
N ASN A 225 -6.72 -4.70 11.42
CA ASN A 225 -7.70 -4.66 10.35
C ASN A 225 -8.01 -3.21 9.98
N TYR A 226 -8.27 -2.97 8.71
CA TYR A 226 -8.44 -1.63 8.17
C TYR A 226 -9.40 -1.63 6.99
N TYR A 227 -9.83 -0.45 6.58
CA TYR A 227 -10.50 -0.24 5.31
C TYR A 227 -9.82 0.87 4.52
N ARG A 228 -10.07 0.88 3.21
CA ARG A 228 -9.63 1.92 2.28
C ARG A 228 -10.83 2.50 1.57
N THR A 229 -10.82 3.81 1.32
CA THR A 229 -11.90 4.52 0.64
C THR A 229 -11.46 5.01 -0.73
N TYR A 230 -12.33 4.85 -1.71
CA TYR A 230 -12.16 5.29 -3.08
C TYR A 230 -13.38 6.13 -3.47
N PHE A 231 -13.51 7.30 -2.85
CA PHE A 231 -14.60 8.22 -3.14
C PHE A 231 -14.24 9.06 -4.35
N LEU A 232 -15.15 9.15 -5.32
CA LEU A 232 -14.96 9.91 -6.55
C LEU A 232 -14.97 11.42 -6.30
N ASP A 233 -15.85 11.86 -5.41
CA ASP A 233 -16.10 13.25 -5.05
C ASP A 233 -16.85 13.33 -3.71
N ASN A 234 -17.39 14.50 -3.37
CA ASN A 234 -18.21 14.72 -2.19
C ASN A 234 -19.73 14.65 -2.49
N GLU A 235 -20.12 14.29 -3.69
CA GLU A 235 -21.53 14.16 -4.06
C GLU A 235 -22.13 12.86 -3.50
N LYS A 236 -23.46 12.85 -3.35
CA LYS A 236 -24.19 11.69 -2.85
C LYS A 236 -24.29 10.61 -3.94
N ARG A 237 -23.64 9.48 -3.72
CA ARG A 237 -23.60 8.32 -4.63
C ARG A 237 -23.91 7.03 -3.91
N ASP A 238 -24.21 5.98 -4.67
CA ASP A 238 -24.27 4.64 -4.12
C ASP A 238 -22.87 4.14 -3.82
N LEU A 239 -22.72 3.41 -2.71
CA LEU A 239 -21.46 2.89 -2.21
C LEU A 239 -21.36 1.38 -2.41
N VAL A 240 -20.28 0.93 -2.97
CA VAL A 240 -19.88 -0.48 -3.01
C VAL A 240 -18.92 -0.76 -1.84
N VAL A 241 -19.27 -1.73 -0.98
CA VAL A 241 -18.43 -2.23 0.10
C VAL A 241 -17.95 -3.63 -0.26
N ILE A 242 -16.64 -3.83 -0.36
CA ILE A 242 -16.02 -5.08 -0.81
C ILE A 242 -15.44 -5.85 0.36
N SER A 243 -15.85 -7.11 0.48
CA SER A 243 -15.30 -8.15 1.37
C SER A 243 -14.65 -9.22 0.49
N ALA A 244 -13.32 -9.14 0.31
CA ALA A 244 -12.57 -10.05 -0.53
C ALA A 244 -12.42 -11.44 0.12
N GLY A 245 -12.16 -12.47 -0.70
CA GLY A 245 -11.88 -13.83 -0.21
C GLY A 245 -10.51 -13.99 0.43
N GLY A 246 -10.05 -15.23 0.52
CA GLY A 246 -8.78 -15.60 1.13
C GLY A 246 -8.93 -16.65 2.24
N GLY A 247 -10.05 -17.37 2.28
CA GLY A 247 -10.29 -18.49 3.18
C GLY A 247 -10.30 -18.14 4.67
N TYR A 248 -10.52 -16.87 5.03
CA TYR A 248 -10.31 -16.34 6.39
C TYR A 248 -8.87 -16.49 6.90
N GLU A 249 -7.92 -16.78 6.04
CA GLU A 249 -6.50 -16.82 6.36
C GLU A 249 -5.83 -15.45 6.05
N TYR A 250 -6.27 -14.81 4.98
CA TYR A 250 -5.82 -13.48 4.55
C TYR A 250 -6.94 -12.77 3.77
N THR A 251 -6.72 -11.50 3.40
CA THR A 251 -7.62 -10.75 2.52
C THR A 251 -7.03 -10.67 1.11
N SER A 252 -7.72 -11.24 0.11
CA SER A 252 -7.25 -11.34 -1.28
C SER A 252 -7.15 -9.99 -1.98
N ILE A 253 -5.94 -9.57 -2.35
CA ILE A 253 -5.73 -8.32 -3.09
C ILE A 253 -6.34 -8.35 -4.50
N ARG A 254 -6.45 -9.53 -5.12
CA ARG A 254 -7.02 -9.71 -6.46
C ARG A 254 -8.53 -9.44 -6.50
N GLU A 255 -9.21 -9.71 -5.39
CA GLU A 255 -10.66 -9.53 -5.23
C GLU A 255 -11.00 -8.20 -4.53
N SER A 256 -10.01 -7.34 -4.34
CA SER A 256 -10.09 -6.04 -3.69
C SER A 256 -10.06 -4.89 -4.73
N GLU A 257 -8.90 -4.24 -4.93
CA GLU A 257 -8.76 -3.08 -5.80
C GLU A 257 -9.16 -3.30 -7.27
N PRO A 258 -8.83 -4.44 -7.93
CA PRO A 258 -9.26 -4.65 -9.32
C PRO A 258 -10.78 -4.64 -9.49
N VAL A 259 -11.49 -5.22 -8.51
CA VAL A 259 -12.97 -5.18 -8.47
C VAL A 259 -13.44 -3.75 -8.17
N GLY A 260 -12.90 -3.13 -7.10
CA GLY A 260 -13.26 -1.78 -6.70
C GLY A 260 -13.13 -0.77 -7.84
N LYS A 261 -12.05 -0.90 -8.63
CA LYS A 261 -11.83 -0.05 -9.80
C LYS A 261 -12.96 -0.13 -10.81
N ARG A 262 -13.50 -1.33 -11.12
CA ARG A 262 -14.61 -1.50 -12.09
C ARG A 262 -15.86 -0.73 -11.68
N TYR A 263 -16.21 -0.78 -10.39
CA TYR A 263 -17.36 -0.05 -9.87
C TYR A 263 -17.08 1.45 -9.71
N ASN A 264 -15.87 1.82 -9.34
CA ASN A 264 -15.46 3.23 -9.26
C ASN A 264 -15.50 3.89 -10.64
N ASP A 265 -14.96 3.22 -11.69
CA ASP A 265 -15.05 3.66 -13.08
C ASP A 265 -16.52 3.75 -13.58
N ALA A 266 -17.43 2.98 -13.00
CA ALA A 266 -18.86 3.01 -13.28
C ALA A 266 -19.65 4.06 -12.47
N GLY A 267 -18.98 4.86 -11.63
CA GLY A 267 -19.58 6.01 -10.93
C GLY A 267 -20.03 5.73 -9.50
N TYR A 268 -19.63 4.63 -8.90
CA TYR A 268 -19.89 4.30 -7.49
C TYR A 268 -18.75 4.78 -6.59
N HIS A 269 -19.06 5.20 -5.37
CA HIS A 269 -18.07 5.23 -4.30
C HIS A 269 -17.70 3.79 -3.93
N VAL A 270 -16.46 3.56 -3.51
CA VAL A 270 -15.99 2.22 -3.14
C VAL A 270 -15.28 2.25 -1.79
N VAL A 271 -15.53 1.24 -0.97
CA VAL A 271 -14.80 0.93 0.25
C VAL A 271 -14.38 -0.54 0.21
N ILE A 272 -13.11 -0.81 0.49
CA ILE A 272 -12.55 -2.16 0.58
C ILE A 272 -12.21 -2.43 2.03
N VAL A 273 -12.72 -3.53 2.58
CA VAL A 273 -12.53 -3.91 3.98
C VAL A 273 -11.53 -5.05 4.08
N ASN A 274 -10.40 -4.78 4.73
CA ASN A 274 -9.41 -5.77 5.11
C ASN A 274 -9.75 -6.26 6.52
N TYR A 275 -10.55 -7.30 6.59
CA TYR A 275 -11.15 -7.81 7.83
C TYR A 275 -10.37 -8.95 8.49
N ARG A 276 -9.23 -9.38 7.90
CA ARG A 276 -8.46 -10.55 8.34
C ARG A 276 -6.95 -10.30 8.24
N GLU A 277 -6.47 -9.24 8.87
CA GLU A 277 -5.04 -8.92 8.96
C GLU A 277 -4.38 -9.55 10.21
N ASP A 278 -5.17 -10.09 11.13
CA ASP A 278 -4.70 -10.91 12.25
C ASP A 278 -5.42 -12.26 12.27
N ILE A 279 -4.66 -13.32 12.02
CA ILE A 279 -5.17 -14.71 11.96
C ILE A 279 -5.72 -15.21 13.30
N ASN A 280 -5.36 -14.58 14.42
CA ASN A 280 -5.82 -14.95 15.74
C ASN A 280 -7.21 -14.35 16.09
N GLU A 281 -7.71 -13.43 15.28
CA GLU A 281 -9.02 -12.82 15.48
C GLU A 281 -10.12 -13.69 14.85
N LEU A 282 -10.65 -14.61 15.63
CA LEU A 282 -11.67 -15.58 15.22
C LEU A 282 -13.08 -14.95 15.17
N TYR A 283 -14.07 -15.73 14.68
CA TYR A 283 -15.49 -15.33 14.73
C TYR A 283 -15.88 -14.93 16.16
N PRO A 284 -16.65 -13.86 16.33
CA PRO A 284 -17.32 -13.05 15.29
C PRO A 284 -16.52 -11.80 14.82
N LEU A 285 -15.23 -11.68 15.12
CA LEU A 285 -14.48 -10.43 14.86
C LEU A 285 -14.41 -10.03 13.37
N PRO A 286 -14.13 -10.92 12.41
CA PRO A 286 -14.13 -10.57 10.99
C PRO A 286 -15.44 -9.95 10.53
N SER A 287 -16.58 -10.50 10.98
CA SER A 287 -17.91 -9.98 10.66
C SER A 287 -18.20 -8.67 11.38
N LYS A 288 -17.76 -8.51 12.63
CA LYS A 288 -17.88 -7.24 13.36
C LYS A 288 -17.14 -6.10 12.68
N TYR A 289 -15.97 -6.35 12.09
CA TYR A 289 -15.23 -5.32 11.34
C TYR A 289 -15.96 -4.90 10.07
N LEU A 290 -16.50 -5.85 9.32
CA LEU A 290 -17.29 -5.56 8.14
C LEU A 290 -18.58 -4.80 8.50
N ALA A 291 -19.30 -5.26 9.52
CA ALA A 291 -20.51 -4.62 10.02
C ALA A 291 -20.25 -3.18 10.50
N TYR A 292 -19.16 -2.96 11.24
CA TYR A 292 -18.73 -1.63 11.67
C TYR A 292 -18.54 -0.68 10.48
N VAL A 293 -17.84 -1.13 9.44
CA VAL A 293 -17.57 -0.30 8.25
C VAL A 293 -18.87 0.01 7.50
N ILE A 294 -19.75 -0.98 7.29
CA ILE A 294 -21.05 -0.77 6.64
C ILE A 294 -21.87 0.26 7.43
N ASN A 295 -21.95 0.10 8.75
CA ASN A 295 -22.70 1.01 9.61
C ASN A 295 -22.10 2.43 9.63
N LEU A 296 -20.76 2.56 9.61
CA LEU A 296 -20.07 3.85 9.51
C LEU A 296 -20.53 4.62 8.27
N PHE A 297 -20.52 3.98 7.11
CA PHE A 297 -20.88 4.61 5.84
C PHE A 297 -22.39 4.71 5.62
N ARG A 298 -23.21 3.94 6.35
CA ARG A 298 -24.67 4.14 6.37
C ARG A 298 -25.05 5.53 6.87
N ASN A 299 -24.23 6.12 7.73
CA ASN A 299 -24.43 7.44 8.31
C ASN A 299 -23.65 8.56 7.59
N ASP A 300 -22.89 8.24 6.51
CA ASP A 300 -22.17 9.25 5.72
C ASP A 300 -23.14 9.93 4.74
N ASN A 301 -23.18 11.26 4.76
CA ASN A 301 -24.08 12.06 3.91
C ASN A 301 -23.80 11.96 2.41
N ARG A 302 -22.62 11.47 2.04
CA ARG A 302 -22.20 11.20 0.64
C ARG A 302 -22.68 9.85 0.13
N VAL A 303 -23.27 9.01 0.99
CA VAL A 303 -23.72 7.67 0.64
C VAL A 303 -25.24 7.64 0.49
N ASN A 304 -25.73 7.03 -0.60
CA ASN A 304 -27.15 6.79 -0.85
C ASN A 304 -27.53 5.36 -0.45
N LYS A 305 -27.24 4.38 -1.31
CA LYS A 305 -27.43 2.96 -1.07
C LYS A 305 -26.10 2.26 -0.87
N ILE A 306 -26.08 1.16 -0.12
CA ILE A 306 -24.89 0.33 0.08
C ILE A 306 -25.08 -1.00 -0.64
N ILE A 307 -24.17 -1.32 -1.55
CA ILE A 307 -24.06 -2.58 -2.25
C ILE A 307 -22.92 -3.39 -1.61
N GLY A 308 -23.22 -4.54 -1.03
CA GLY A 308 -22.21 -5.46 -0.52
C GLY A 308 -21.69 -6.34 -1.64
N ILE A 309 -20.37 -6.39 -1.84
CA ILE A 309 -19.73 -7.32 -2.76
C ILE A 309 -18.86 -8.27 -1.97
N GLY A 310 -18.99 -9.58 -2.20
CA GLY A 310 -18.18 -10.58 -1.51
C GLY A 310 -17.74 -11.72 -2.41
N PHE A 311 -16.54 -12.26 -2.15
CA PHE A 311 -15.97 -13.38 -2.90
C PHE A 311 -15.55 -14.51 -1.95
N SER A 312 -15.83 -15.77 -2.29
CA SER A 312 -15.35 -16.92 -1.51
C SER A 312 -15.68 -16.77 -0.02
N ALA A 313 -14.69 -16.83 0.88
CA ALA A 313 -14.85 -16.55 2.31
C ALA A 313 -15.35 -15.14 2.62
N GLY A 314 -14.98 -14.14 1.81
CA GLY A 314 -15.51 -12.77 1.91
C GLY A 314 -16.99 -12.70 1.52
N GLY A 315 -17.45 -13.58 0.62
CA GLY A 315 -18.87 -13.76 0.31
C GLY A 315 -19.63 -14.33 1.50
N HIS A 316 -19.07 -15.28 2.21
CA HIS A 316 -19.60 -15.80 3.47
C HIS A 316 -19.69 -14.70 4.53
N ASN A 317 -18.64 -13.93 4.73
CA ASN A 317 -18.62 -12.82 5.68
C ASN A 317 -19.68 -11.74 5.35
N MET A 318 -19.88 -11.46 4.06
CA MET A 318 -20.91 -10.51 3.61
C MET A 318 -22.34 -11.05 3.81
N LEU A 319 -22.56 -12.35 3.56
CA LEU A 319 -23.83 -13.01 3.85
C LEU A 319 -24.13 -13.02 5.36
N GLU A 320 -23.16 -13.38 6.16
CA GLU A 320 -23.27 -13.43 7.62
C GLU A 320 -23.70 -12.07 8.17
N VAL A 321 -23.00 -10.99 7.83
CA VAL A 321 -23.37 -9.63 8.26
C VAL A 321 -24.75 -9.22 7.73
N SER A 322 -25.11 -9.65 6.54
CA SER A 322 -26.41 -9.29 5.93
C SER A 322 -27.58 -9.99 6.59
N LEU A 323 -27.46 -11.29 6.86
CA LEU A 323 -28.53 -12.14 7.39
C LEU A 323 -28.67 -12.01 8.91
N HIS A 324 -27.55 -11.83 9.61
CA HIS A 324 -27.49 -11.61 11.06
C HIS A 324 -27.37 -10.13 11.44
N SER A 325 -27.78 -9.22 10.56
CA SER A 325 -27.60 -7.76 10.77
C SER A 325 -28.18 -7.22 12.07
N SER A 326 -29.15 -7.90 12.66
CA SER A 326 -29.73 -7.54 13.99
C SER A 326 -28.80 -7.86 15.17
N GLU A 327 -27.75 -8.63 14.98
CA GLU A 327 -26.75 -8.96 15.99
C GLU A 327 -25.63 -7.90 16.06
N TYR A 328 -25.59 -6.98 15.10
CA TYR A 328 -24.61 -5.90 15.03
C TYR A 328 -25.23 -4.56 15.40
N GLU A 329 -24.39 -3.66 15.92
CA GLU A 329 -24.80 -2.30 16.22
C GLU A 329 -25.22 -1.53 14.96
N GLY A 330 -26.26 -0.72 15.07
CA GLY A 330 -26.72 0.17 14.00
C GLY A 330 -27.41 -0.55 12.85
N ASN A 331 -27.08 -0.16 11.60
CA ASN A 331 -27.63 -0.75 10.38
C ASN A 331 -26.51 -1.26 9.47
N ALA A 332 -26.04 -2.45 9.78
CA ALA A 332 -24.95 -3.12 9.05
C ALA A 332 -25.41 -3.88 7.80
N LYS A 333 -26.74 -3.91 7.51
CA LYS A 333 -27.28 -4.65 6.36
C LYS A 333 -27.08 -3.86 5.05
N PRO A 334 -26.42 -4.41 4.02
CA PRO A 334 -26.40 -3.84 2.68
C PRO A 334 -27.80 -3.79 2.06
N ASP A 335 -28.04 -2.84 1.15
CA ASP A 335 -29.31 -2.77 0.40
C ASP A 335 -29.39 -3.83 -0.70
N LEU A 336 -28.27 -4.18 -1.33
CA LEU A 336 -28.12 -5.15 -2.40
C LEU A 336 -26.85 -5.98 -2.20
N LEU A 337 -26.83 -7.21 -2.72
CA LEU A 337 -25.66 -8.10 -2.67
C LEU A 337 -25.20 -8.54 -4.05
N ILE A 338 -23.88 -8.61 -4.24
CA ILE A 338 -23.21 -9.23 -5.38
C ILE A 338 -22.21 -10.24 -4.83
N LEU A 339 -22.40 -11.52 -5.11
CA LEU A 339 -21.54 -12.57 -4.58
C LEU A 339 -20.91 -13.39 -5.70
N GLY A 340 -19.60 -13.55 -5.64
CA GLY A 340 -18.82 -14.41 -6.52
C GLY A 340 -18.38 -15.68 -5.82
N TYR A 341 -18.76 -16.84 -6.32
CA TYR A 341 -18.35 -18.17 -5.80
C TYR A 341 -18.24 -18.23 -4.27
N PRO A 342 -19.28 -17.79 -3.53
CA PRO A 342 -19.20 -17.65 -2.08
C PRO A 342 -19.11 -18.99 -1.37
N VAL A 343 -18.40 -19.05 -0.23
CA VAL A 343 -18.62 -20.08 0.77
C VAL A 343 -20.00 -19.80 1.40
N VAL A 344 -20.81 -20.84 1.59
CA VAL A 344 -22.19 -20.72 2.10
C VAL A 344 -22.50 -21.76 3.16
N THR A 345 -22.32 -23.05 2.82
CA THR A 345 -22.77 -24.17 3.65
C THR A 345 -21.66 -24.75 4.52
N SER A 346 -22.04 -25.18 5.73
CA SER A 346 -21.22 -25.99 6.63
C SER A 346 -21.49 -27.51 6.45
N ASP A 347 -22.32 -27.92 5.48
CA ASP A 347 -22.53 -29.33 5.17
C ASP A 347 -21.22 -29.97 4.71
N LYS A 348 -20.73 -30.97 5.46
CA LYS A 348 -19.44 -31.64 5.22
C LYS A 348 -19.28 -32.26 3.83
N ARG A 349 -20.37 -32.42 3.07
CA ARG A 349 -20.32 -32.88 1.68
C ARG A 349 -19.85 -31.81 0.70
N TYR A 350 -20.06 -30.53 1.03
CA TYR A 350 -19.89 -29.39 0.10
C TYR A 350 -19.13 -28.20 0.71
N TYR A 351 -18.84 -28.25 2.03
CA TYR A 351 -18.25 -27.12 2.73
C TYR A 351 -16.79 -26.88 2.32
N HIS A 352 -16.35 -25.66 2.42
CA HIS A 352 -14.93 -25.32 2.33
C HIS A 352 -14.30 -25.37 3.70
N GLU A 353 -13.80 -26.56 4.10
CA GLU A 353 -13.29 -26.85 5.44
C GLU A 353 -12.27 -25.83 5.92
N GLY A 354 -11.31 -25.42 5.07
CA GLY A 354 -10.27 -24.46 5.41
C GLY A 354 -10.82 -23.13 5.90
N SER A 355 -11.87 -22.59 5.23
CA SER A 355 -12.51 -21.35 5.66
C SER A 355 -13.10 -21.44 7.07
N PHE A 356 -13.83 -22.52 7.37
CA PHE A 356 -14.42 -22.69 8.69
C PHE A 356 -13.36 -22.94 9.77
N ARG A 357 -12.28 -23.67 9.46
CA ARG A 357 -11.16 -23.88 10.41
C ARG A 357 -10.46 -22.55 10.73
N HIS A 358 -10.15 -21.73 9.72
CA HIS A 358 -9.53 -20.44 9.93
C HIS A 358 -10.46 -19.45 10.66
N LEU A 359 -11.76 -19.50 10.37
CA LEU A 359 -12.73 -18.60 11.01
C LEU A 359 -12.96 -18.95 12.49
N LEU A 360 -13.00 -20.23 12.81
CA LEU A 360 -13.48 -20.73 14.10
C LEU A 360 -12.36 -21.20 15.05
N GLY A 361 -11.18 -21.57 14.53
CA GLY A 361 -10.12 -22.16 15.35
C GLY A 361 -10.64 -23.38 16.13
N ASP A 362 -10.47 -23.37 17.45
CA ASP A 362 -10.95 -24.45 18.34
C ASP A 362 -12.49 -24.60 18.35
N GLY A 363 -13.22 -23.60 17.91
CA GLY A 363 -14.67 -23.64 17.77
C GLY A 363 -15.17 -24.42 16.55
N PHE A 364 -14.27 -24.91 15.67
CA PHE A 364 -14.63 -25.65 14.45
C PHE A 364 -15.45 -26.93 14.72
N ASP A 365 -15.29 -27.57 15.87
CA ASP A 365 -16.01 -28.78 16.25
C ASP A 365 -17.36 -28.49 16.96
N ASP A 366 -17.73 -27.21 17.16
CA ASP A 366 -19.04 -26.83 17.68
C ASP A 366 -20.12 -26.91 16.57
N GLU A 367 -20.91 -27.97 16.60
CA GLU A 367 -21.96 -28.23 15.60
C GLU A 367 -23.02 -27.12 15.57
N LYS A 368 -23.32 -26.46 16.70
CA LYS A 368 -24.31 -25.37 16.74
C LYS A 368 -23.77 -24.12 16.03
N LEU A 369 -22.50 -23.81 16.28
CA LEU A 369 -21.83 -22.70 15.64
C LEU A 369 -21.65 -22.95 14.14
N MET A 370 -21.23 -24.15 13.76
CA MET A 370 -21.17 -24.55 12.35
C MET A 370 -22.51 -24.42 11.65
N LYS A 371 -23.60 -24.87 12.28
CA LYS A 371 -24.95 -24.75 11.74
C LYS A 371 -25.41 -23.30 11.63
N HIS A 372 -25.10 -22.45 12.61
CA HIS A 372 -25.41 -21.03 12.61
C HIS A 372 -24.66 -20.29 11.48
N LEU A 373 -23.47 -20.74 11.13
CA LEU A 373 -22.66 -20.20 10.05
C LEU A 373 -22.90 -20.88 8.69
N SER A 374 -23.94 -21.70 8.57
CA SER A 374 -24.42 -22.29 7.31
C SER A 374 -25.49 -21.38 6.74
N MET A 375 -25.06 -20.42 5.91
CA MET A 375 -25.85 -19.24 5.53
C MET A 375 -27.15 -19.55 4.78
N GLU A 376 -27.23 -20.68 4.09
CA GLU A 376 -28.47 -21.15 3.47
C GLU A 376 -29.60 -21.42 4.50
N ASN A 377 -29.24 -21.72 5.75
CA ASN A 377 -30.22 -21.95 6.82
C ASN A 377 -30.70 -20.63 7.45
N GLU A 378 -29.99 -19.53 7.24
CA GLU A 378 -30.26 -18.22 7.88
C GLU A 378 -31.02 -17.26 6.94
N VAL A 379 -31.22 -17.63 5.66
CA VAL A 379 -32.02 -16.84 4.72
C VAL A 379 -33.43 -16.68 5.26
N ASN A 380 -33.94 -15.46 5.18
CA ASN A 380 -35.30 -15.11 5.59
C ASN A 380 -35.91 -14.07 4.63
N ASP A 381 -37.17 -13.73 4.79
CA ASP A 381 -37.94 -12.82 3.93
C ASP A 381 -37.41 -11.38 3.84
N ARG A 382 -36.40 -11.04 4.65
CA ARG A 382 -35.73 -9.75 4.66
C ARG A 382 -34.32 -9.80 4.04
N ALA A 383 -33.92 -10.93 3.47
CA ALA A 383 -32.63 -11.03 2.77
C ALA A 383 -32.53 -10.00 1.64
N PRO A 384 -31.40 -9.33 1.43
CA PRO A 384 -31.22 -8.39 0.33
C PRO A 384 -31.36 -9.07 -1.02
N ASP A 385 -31.80 -8.34 -2.05
CA ASP A 385 -31.76 -8.82 -3.42
C ASP A 385 -30.31 -9.20 -3.79
N LEU A 386 -30.13 -10.33 -4.45
CA LEU A 386 -28.85 -10.96 -4.68
C LEU A 386 -28.55 -11.12 -6.19
N PHE A 387 -27.37 -10.65 -6.61
CA PHE A 387 -26.72 -11.09 -7.84
C PHE A 387 -25.62 -12.09 -7.46
N LEU A 388 -25.74 -13.32 -7.97
CA LEU A 388 -24.83 -14.42 -7.66
C LEU A 388 -24.14 -14.90 -8.94
N TRP A 389 -22.88 -15.26 -8.85
CA TRP A 389 -22.18 -15.90 -9.96
C TRP A 389 -21.11 -16.90 -9.48
N GLY A 390 -20.80 -17.84 -10.35
CA GLY A 390 -19.77 -18.85 -10.07
C GLY A 390 -19.52 -19.71 -11.30
N THR A 391 -18.66 -20.73 -11.13
CA THR A 391 -18.35 -21.70 -12.19
C THR A 391 -18.70 -23.11 -11.72
N ILE A 392 -19.16 -23.98 -12.66
CA ILE A 392 -19.55 -25.35 -12.32
C ILE A 392 -18.34 -26.25 -12.01
N THR A 393 -17.15 -25.86 -12.48
CA THR A 393 -15.91 -26.62 -12.31
C THR A 393 -15.01 -26.11 -11.20
N ASP A 394 -15.55 -25.25 -10.32
CA ASP A 394 -14.82 -24.81 -9.13
C ASP A 394 -14.55 -26.00 -8.21
N THR A 395 -13.25 -26.29 -7.98
CA THR A 395 -12.81 -27.42 -7.15
C THR A 395 -12.47 -27.02 -5.72
N SER A 396 -12.49 -25.73 -5.39
CA SER A 396 -12.22 -25.25 -4.05
C SER A 396 -13.49 -24.99 -3.26
N VAL A 397 -14.44 -24.27 -3.86
CA VAL A 397 -15.78 -24.07 -3.29
C VAL A 397 -16.79 -24.72 -4.21
N ASP A 398 -17.33 -25.85 -3.77
CA ASP A 398 -18.27 -26.64 -4.55
C ASP A 398 -19.49 -25.78 -4.96
N VAL A 399 -19.93 -25.94 -6.22
CA VAL A 399 -21.07 -25.20 -6.79
C VAL A 399 -22.35 -25.35 -5.95
N MET A 400 -22.46 -26.43 -5.17
CA MET A 400 -23.57 -26.67 -4.25
C MET A 400 -23.72 -25.55 -3.21
N ASN A 401 -22.65 -24.83 -2.84
CA ASN A 401 -22.76 -23.65 -2.00
C ASN A 401 -23.73 -22.62 -2.64
N SER A 402 -23.53 -22.31 -3.92
CA SER A 402 -24.41 -21.39 -4.66
C SER A 402 -25.82 -21.96 -4.84
N LEU A 403 -25.96 -23.25 -5.16
CA LEU A 403 -27.27 -23.86 -5.41
C LEU A 403 -28.13 -23.94 -4.15
N LEU A 404 -27.55 -24.27 -3.00
CA LEU A 404 -28.24 -24.27 -1.69
C LEU A 404 -28.70 -22.85 -1.30
N LEU A 405 -27.87 -21.83 -1.57
CA LEU A 405 -28.26 -20.44 -1.33
C LEU A 405 -29.43 -20.02 -2.20
N ILE A 406 -29.45 -20.39 -3.49
CA ILE A 406 -30.55 -20.10 -4.41
C ILE A 406 -31.83 -20.78 -3.95
N GLU A 407 -31.78 -22.06 -3.58
CA GLU A 407 -32.91 -22.80 -3.03
C GLU A 407 -33.50 -22.09 -1.80
N ALA A 408 -32.65 -21.63 -0.88
CA ALA A 408 -33.06 -20.87 0.28
C ALA A 408 -33.72 -19.53 -0.08
N TYR A 409 -33.15 -18.77 -1.00
CA TYR A 409 -33.74 -17.53 -1.51
C TYR A 409 -35.11 -17.78 -2.16
N HIS A 410 -35.21 -18.79 -2.98
CA HIS A 410 -36.50 -19.18 -3.61
C HIS A 410 -37.54 -19.55 -2.59
N LYS A 411 -37.20 -20.36 -1.60
CA LYS A 411 -38.08 -20.78 -0.51
C LYS A 411 -38.66 -19.61 0.30
N HIS A 412 -37.90 -18.55 0.47
CA HIS A 412 -38.30 -17.35 1.19
C HIS A 412 -38.85 -16.24 0.30
N ASN A 413 -39.09 -16.50 -1.01
CA ASN A 413 -39.54 -15.53 -2.00
C ASN A 413 -38.65 -14.29 -2.12
N CYS A 414 -37.35 -14.44 -1.91
CA CYS A 414 -36.34 -13.39 -2.07
C CYS A 414 -35.83 -13.37 -3.52
N ASN A 415 -35.47 -12.17 -4.01
CA ASN A 415 -35.00 -12.03 -5.39
C ASN A 415 -33.54 -12.48 -5.51
N VAL A 416 -33.26 -13.34 -6.48
CA VAL A 416 -31.91 -13.75 -6.85
C VAL A 416 -31.76 -13.83 -8.37
N GLU A 417 -30.67 -13.28 -8.88
CA GLU A 417 -30.20 -13.48 -10.25
C GLU A 417 -28.91 -14.28 -10.21
N TYR A 418 -28.83 -15.39 -10.95
CA TYR A 418 -27.69 -16.30 -10.91
C TYR A 418 -27.07 -16.53 -12.29
N HIS A 419 -25.75 -16.34 -12.38
CA HIS A 419 -24.95 -16.62 -13.55
C HIS A 419 -23.96 -17.75 -13.28
N LEU A 420 -24.31 -18.96 -13.71
CA LEU A 420 -23.45 -20.13 -13.63
C LEU A 420 -22.68 -20.31 -14.94
N PHE A 421 -21.37 -20.07 -14.88
CA PHE A 421 -20.49 -20.28 -16.02
C PHE A 421 -20.07 -21.76 -16.13
N PRO A 422 -19.91 -22.29 -17.35
CA PRO A 422 -19.71 -23.72 -17.56
C PRO A 422 -18.36 -24.24 -17.08
N MET A 423 -17.32 -23.38 -16.99
CA MET A 423 -15.99 -23.77 -16.54
C MET A 423 -15.21 -22.57 -16.01
N GLY A 424 -14.26 -22.83 -15.11
CA GLY A 424 -13.30 -21.89 -14.55
C GLY A 424 -12.85 -22.32 -13.15
N PRO A 425 -11.60 -22.01 -12.77
CA PRO A 425 -11.09 -22.31 -11.43
C PRO A 425 -11.66 -21.35 -10.40
N HIS A 426 -11.45 -21.66 -9.13
CA HIS A 426 -11.78 -20.76 -8.02
C HIS A 426 -10.96 -19.46 -8.03
N GLY A 427 -11.53 -18.39 -7.49
CA GLY A 427 -10.80 -17.12 -7.27
C GLY A 427 -10.52 -16.37 -8.57
N LEU A 428 -11.48 -16.30 -9.47
CA LEU A 428 -11.39 -15.61 -10.77
C LEU A 428 -11.36 -14.10 -10.66
N SER A 429 -11.95 -13.52 -9.62
CA SER A 429 -12.06 -12.06 -9.46
C SER A 429 -12.71 -11.42 -10.70
N VAL A 430 -12.10 -10.40 -11.32
CA VAL A 430 -12.59 -9.80 -12.58
C VAL A 430 -12.27 -10.65 -13.84
N ALA A 431 -11.63 -11.80 -13.67
CA ALA A 431 -11.28 -12.77 -14.72
C ALA A 431 -10.53 -12.16 -15.93
N THR A 432 -9.64 -11.20 -15.67
CA THR A 432 -8.78 -10.56 -16.66
C THR A 432 -7.29 -10.81 -16.36
N GLU A 433 -6.41 -10.45 -17.28
CA GLU A 433 -4.95 -10.54 -17.12
C GLU A 433 -4.46 -9.92 -15.81
N GLU A 434 -5.05 -8.79 -15.42
CA GLU A 434 -4.73 -8.06 -14.18
C GLU A 434 -4.85 -8.95 -12.92
N THR A 435 -5.82 -9.87 -12.89
CA THR A 435 -6.08 -10.74 -11.74
C THR A 435 -5.64 -12.18 -11.92
N ALA A 436 -5.22 -12.53 -13.13
CA ALA A 436 -4.77 -13.89 -13.47
C ALA A 436 -3.44 -14.27 -12.81
N GLN A 437 -2.55 -13.30 -12.52
CA GLN A 437 -1.24 -13.51 -11.90
C GLN A 437 -0.43 -14.62 -12.59
N GLY A 438 -0.43 -14.63 -13.94
CA GLY A 438 0.27 -15.62 -14.72
C GLY A 438 -0.41 -16.98 -14.87
N ASN A 439 -1.58 -17.17 -14.27
CA ASN A 439 -2.41 -18.37 -14.53
C ASN A 439 -3.39 -18.08 -15.67
N PRO A 440 -3.17 -18.68 -16.88
CA PRO A 440 -4.00 -18.40 -18.05
C PRO A 440 -5.46 -18.83 -17.89
N GLU A 441 -5.76 -19.81 -17.02
CA GLU A 441 -7.14 -20.25 -16.75
C GLU A 441 -7.96 -19.17 -16.01
N LYS A 442 -7.29 -18.23 -15.34
CA LYS A 442 -7.92 -17.09 -14.65
C LYS A 442 -8.11 -15.87 -15.54
N ASN A 443 -7.57 -15.86 -16.75
CA ASN A 443 -7.83 -14.84 -17.76
C ASN A 443 -8.89 -15.35 -18.72
N ASN A 444 -10.16 -15.08 -18.43
CA ASN A 444 -11.29 -15.59 -19.19
C ASN A 444 -12.28 -14.48 -19.54
N PRO A 445 -12.20 -13.91 -20.78
CA PRO A 445 -13.06 -12.81 -21.20
C PRO A 445 -14.57 -13.15 -21.18
N TYR A 446 -14.94 -14.42 -21.33
CA TYR A 446 -16.32 -14.84 -21.25
C TYR A 446 -16.88 -14.71 -19.82
N ILE A 447 -16.09 -15.11 -18.82
CA ILE A 447 -16.47 -14.99 -17.41
C ILE A 447 -16.36 -13.53 -16.95
N ALA A 448 -15.38 -12.76 -17.42
CA ALA A 448 -15.21 -11.34 -17.08
C ALA A 448 -16.50 -10.50 -17.29
N ARG A 449 -17.41 -10.95 -18.16
CA ARG A 449 -18.73 -10.33 -18.40
C ARG A 449 -19.61 -10.26 -17.14
N TRP A 450 -19.30 -11.02 -16.09
CA TRP A 450 -20.08 -10.93 -14.86
C TRP A 450 -20.10 -9.51 -14.29
N VAL A 451 -19.02 -8.73 -14.50
CA VAL A 451 -18.94 -7.33 -14.06
C VAL A 451 -20.00 -6.49 -14.77
N ASP A 452 -20.06 -6.56 -16.11
CA ASP A 452 -21.03 -5.81 -16.90
C ASP A 452 -22.47 -6.23 -16.56
N LEU A 453 -22.72 -7.55 -16.45
CA LEU A 453 -24.02 -8.10 -16.04
C LEU A 453 -24.44 -7.58 -14.65
N SER A 454 -23.53 -7.53 -13.70
CA SER A 454 -23.81 -7.00 -12.36
C SER A 454 -24.10 -5.49 -12.38
N LEU A 455 -23.41 -4.73 -13.22
CA LEU A 455 -23.66 -3.29 -13.39
C LEU A 455 -25.03 -3.04 -14.07
N GLU A 456 -25.42 -3.85 -15.04
CA GLU A 456 -26.76 -3.81 -15.65
C GLU A 456 -27.85 -4.15 -14.62
N TRP A 457 -27.64 -5.20 -13.82
CA TRP A 457 -28.52 -5.58 -12.72
C TRP A 457 -28.68 -4.45 -11.69
N LEU A 458 -27.57 -3.79 -11.31
CA LEU A 458 -27.62 -2.63 -10.39
C LEU A 458 -28.45 -1.49 -10.97
N LYS A 459 -28.34 -1.19 -12.28
CA LYS A 459 -29.17 -0.16 -12.92
C LYS A 459 -30.65 -0.50 -12.81
N LEU A 460 -31.03 -1.76 -13.01
CA LEU A 460 -32.42 -2.21 -12.86
C LEU A 460 -32.92 -2.06 -11.41
N LYS A 461 -32.08 -2.45 -10.42
CA LYS A 461 -32.47 -2.43 -8.99
C LYS A 461 -32.47 -1.03 -8.38
N LEU A 462 -31.64 -0.13 -8.89
CA LEU A 462 -31.50 1.24 -8.41
C LEU A 462 -32.34 2.24 -9.23
N ASN A 463 -33.12 1.78 -10.21
CA ASN A 463 -33.93 2.60 -11.12
C ASN A 463 -33.11 3.71 -11.82
N LYS A 464 -31.95 3.36 -12.34
CA LYS A 464 -31.00 4.25 -13.03
C LYS A 464 -30.99 4.04 -14.54
#